data_8b84652c2c380c22efb1169efd763e34
#
_entry.id   8b84652c2c380c22efb1169efd763e34
#
_cell.length_a   1.000
_cell.length_b   1.000
_cell.length_c   1.000
_cell.angle_alpha   90.00
_cell.angle_beta   90.00
_cell.angle_gamma   90.00
#
_symmetry.space_group_name_H-M   'P 1'
#
loop_
_entity.id
_entity.type
_entity.pdbx_description
1 polymer ?
#
loop_
_entity_poly.entity_id
_entity_poly.type
_entity_poly.pdbx_seq_one_letter_code
_entity_poly.pdbx_strand_id
1 'polypeptide(L)'
;MDEKKEVVIHGYKGFDKNMQCRGFQFEEGKEYECEDAIICEKGFHFCENPLDVWDYYGPSDGNLFAEVTGSGMVVDHNKDSKKSSTKIKINAKLSLAGFIKASVDFLLSKSKEDKNVNAASGNYSKLAASGDYSQLAASGDSSQLAASGDSSQLAASGDYSQLAASGDSSKLAASGYSSQLAASGDSSQLEMSGADSVGASIGIGNTIKGVTGCWITLAEWKYDEQKKRYIPVCVKSAQIDGKTIKADTWYCLNNGEFVAVE
;
A
#
# COMPACT_ATOMS: atom_id res chain seq x y z
N MET A 1 -4.03 22.58 -40.04
CA MET A 1 -4.42 22.62 -38.61
C MET A 1 -4.04 21.28 -38.06
N ASP A 2 -2.89 21.19 -37.41
CA ASP A 2 -2.49 19.95 -36.72
C ASP A 2 -3.43 19.73 -35.51
N GLU A 3 -4.25 18.71 -35.60
CA GLU A 3 -4.98 18.21 -34.41
C GLU A 3 -3.96 17.85 -33.35
N LYS A 4 -3.81 18.68 -32.33
CA LYS A 4 -3.08 18.29 -31.14
C LYS A 4 -3.78 17.04 -30.59
N LYS A 5 -3.18 15.85 -30.75
CA LYS A 5 -3.63 14.63 -30.11
C LYS A 5 -3.76 14.91 -28.62
N GLU A 6 -4.96 14.79 -28.08
CA GLU A 6 -5.21 14.92 -26.65
C GLU A 6 -4.35 13.85 -25.93
N VAL A 7 -3.54 14.29 -24.98
CA VAL A 7 -2.72 13.38 -24.19
C VAL A 7 -3.65 12.60 -23.26
N VAL A 8 -3.67 11.29 -23.40
CA VAL A 8 -4.46 10.38 -22.57
C VAL A 8 -3.49 9.51 -21.79
N ILE A 9 -3.56 9.55 -20.47
CA ILE A 9 -2.68 8.81 -19.56
C ILE A 9 -3.52 7.91 -18.68
N HIS A 10 -3.19 6.62 -18.67
CA HIS A 10 -3.76 5.65 -17.76
C HIS A 10 -2.99 5.67 -16.44
N GLY A 11 -3.69 5.52 -15.32
CA GLY A 11 -3.08 5.50 -14.01
C GLY A 11 -4.04 5.03 -12.92
N TYR A 12 -3.66 5.28 -11.69
CA TYR A 12 -4.33 4.79 -10.49
C TYR A 12 -4.54 5.94 -9.50
N LYS A 13 -5.65 5.89 -8.78
CA LYS A 13 -6.00 6.91 -7.80
C LYS A 13 -6.51 6.27 -6.53
N GLY A 14 -6.07 6.83 -5.40
CA GLY A 14 -6.59 6.53 -4.07
C GLY A 14 -7.68 7.50 -3.65
N PHE A 15 -8.57 7.02 -2.80
CA PHE A 15 -9.68 7.74 -2.20
C PHE A 15 -9.85 7.28 -0.76
N ASP A 16 -10.53 8.08 0.05
CA ASP A 16 -11.02 7.62 1.34
C ASP A 16 -12.14 6.56 1.19
N LYS A 17 -12.62 6.04 2.32
CA LYS A 17 -13.71 5.04 2.39
C LYS A 17 -15.02 5.47 1.71
N ASN A 18 -15.21 6.76 1.47
CA ASN A 18 -16.41 7.33 0.85
C ASN A 18 -16.22 7.67 -0.64
N MET A 19 -15.13 7.23 -1.28
CA MET A 19 -14.73 7.65 -2.63
C MET A 19 -14.49 9.16 -2.73
N GLN A 20 -13.98 9.79 -1.66
CA GLN A 20 -13.61 11.21 -1.66
C GLN A 20 -12.10 11.38 -1.70
N CYS A 21 -11.67 12.49 -2.29
CA CYS A 21 -10.29 12.95 -2.25
C CYS A 21 -10.31 14.46 -2.04
N ARG A 22 -9.72 14.94 -0.92
CA ARG A 22 -9.71 16.36 -0.53
C ARG A 22 -11.12 16.99 -0.53
N GLY A 23 -12.12 16.23 -0.04
CA GLY A 23 -13.51 16.69 0.05
C GLY A 23 -14.29 16.68 -1.27
N PHE A 24 -13.67 16.30 -2.39
CA PHE A 24 -14.37 16.14 -3.67
C PHE A 24 -14.88 14.71 -3.80
N GLN A 25 -16.16 14.54 -4.17
CA GLN A 25 -16.82 13.25 -4.34
C GLN A 25 -16.60 12.70 -5.74
N PHE A 26 -16.11 11.45 -5.83
CA PHE A 26 -15.95 10.72 -7.09
C PHE A 26 -16.91 9.54 -7.16
N GLU A 27 -17.24 9.14 -8.38
CA GLU A 27 -18.09 7.97 -8.68
C GLU A 27 -17.46 7.16 -9.81
N GLU A 28 -17.55 5.85 -9.72
CA GLU A 28 -17.09 4.93 -10.76
C GLU A 28 -17.86 5.19 -12.08
N GLY A 29 -17.13 5.17 -13.20
CA GLY A 29 -17.66 5.41 -14.55
C GLY A 29 -17.83 6.89 -14.90
N LYS A 30 -17.68 7.82 -13.95
CA LYS A 30 -17.87 9.26 -14.18
C LYS A 30 -16.60 9.93 -14.71
N GLU A 31 -16.83 11.00 -15.46
CA GLU A 31 -15.80 11.93 -15.92
C GLU A 31 -15.96 13.26 -15.20
N TYR A 32 -14.83 13.91 -14.93
CA TYR A 32 -14.77 15.21 -14.27
C TYR A 32 -13.79 16.12 -15.01
N GLU A 33 -14.09 17.40 -15.01
CA GLU A 33 -13.30 18.44 -15.68
C GLU A 33 -13.12 19.66 -14.77
N CYS A 34 -11.95 20.30 -14.84
CA CYS A 34 -11.65 21.55 -14.17
C CYS A 34 -10.81 22.45 -15.10
N GLU A 35 -10.69 23.71 -14.74
CA GLU A 35 -10.06 24.73 -15.60
C GLU A 35 -8.53 24.62 -15.65
N ASP A 36 -7.89 24.08 -14.59
CA ASP A 36 -6.44 24.14 -14.43
C ASP A 36 -5.88 22.90 -13.76
N ALA A 37 -4.61 22.59 -14.03
CA ALA A 37 -3.87 21.49 -13.40
C ALA A 37 -2.53 22.01 -12.88
N ILE A 38 -2.36 22.01 -11.56
CA ILE A 38 -1.13 22.36 -10.86
C ILE A 38 -0.81 21.25 -9.87
N ILE A 39 0.38 20.69 -9.97
CA ILE A 39 0.74 19.55 -9.14
C ILE A 39 0.65 19.88 -7.63
N CYS A 40 0.01 19.03 -6.87
CA CYS A 40 -0.29 19.18 -5.44
C CYS A 40 -1.28 20.30 -5.06
N GLU A 41 -1.73 21.16 -5.98
CA GLU A 41 -2.61 22.31 -5.70
C GLU A 41 -3.97 22.17 -6.40
N LYS A 42 -3.98 22.08 -7.74
CA LYS A 42 -5.20 22.08 -8.57
C LYS A 42 -5.24 20.90 -9.52
N GLY A 43 -6.43 20.56 -9.99
CA GLY A 43 -6.65 19.47 -10.93
C GLY A 43 -6.86 18.12 -10.26
N PHE A 44 -6.97 17.09 -11.07
CA PHE A 44 -7.20 15.73 -10.63
C PHE A 44 -5.89 14.96 -10.59
N HIS A 45 -5.47 14.59 -9.36
CA HIS A 45 -4.21 13.90 -9.12
C HIS A 45 -4.39 12.37 -9.19
N PHE A 46 -3.45 11.69 -9.84
CA PHE A 46 -3.36 10.24 -9.94
C PHE A 46 -1.89 9.84 -10.15
N CYS A 47 -1.55 8.56 -10.02
CA CYS A 47 -0.20 8.04 -10.27
C CYS A 47 -0.23 7.06 -11.43
N GLU A 48 0.80 7.05 -12.29
CA GLU A 48 0.95 5.99 -13.29
C GLU A 48 1.35 4.67 -12.64
N ASN A 49 2.26 4.71 -11.67
CA ASN A 49 2.63 3.55 -10.86
C ASN A 49 1.59 3.37 -9.74
N PRO A 50 0.91 2.21 -9.65
CA PRO A 50 -0.07 1.98 -8.59
C PRO A 50 0.52 2.10 -7.20
N LEU A 51 1.74 1.59 -6.95
CA LEU A 51 2.34 1.61 -5.62
C LEU A 51 2.63 3.04 -5.12
N ASP A 52 2.91 4.00 -6.00
CA ASP A 52 3.09 5.39 -5.60
C ASP A 52 1.81 6.02 -5.01
N VAL A 53 0.63 5.44 -5.30
CA VAL A 53 -0.64 5.85 -4.69
C VAL A 53 -0.59 5.63 -3.17
N TRP A 54 0.15 4.63 -2.68
CA TRP A 54 0.27 4.34 -1.26
C TRP A 54 1.00 5.42 -0.45
N ASP A 55 1.76 6.28 -1.09
CA ASP A 55 2.37 7.44 -0.42
C ASP A 55 1.33 8.52 -0.05
N TYR A 56 0.15 8.46 -0.66
CA TYR A 56 -0.95 9.41 -0.46
C TYR A 56 -2.17 8.77 0.21
N TYR A 57 -2.49 7.55 -0.20
CA TYR A 57 -3.58 6.71 0.29
C TYR A 57 -3.03 5.31 0.51
N GLY A 58 -2.50 5.06 1.70
CA GLY A 58 -1.96 3.75 2.06
C GLY A 58 -3.06 2.67 2.04
N PRO A 59 -2.70 1.40 2.17
CA PRO A 59 -3.67 0.32 2.31
C PRO A 59 -4.49 0.42 3.61
N SER A 60 -4.16 1.37 4.51
CA SER A 60 -4.86 1.68 5.76
C SER A 60 -6.17 2.45 5.55
N ASP A 61 -7.01 2.55 6.59
CA ASP A 61 -8.15 3.47 6.72
C ASP A 61 -9.36 3.16 5.81
N GLY A 62 -9.45 1.94 5.26
CA GLY A 62 -10.52 1.59 4.33
C GLY A 62 -10.44 2.35 3.01
N ASN A 63 -9.25 2.86 2.67
CA ASN A 63 -9.00 3.56 1.42
C ASN A 63 -9.39 2.69 0.22
N LEU A 64 -9.95 3.33 -0.78
CA LEU A 64 -10.39 2.72 -2.02
C LEU A 64 -9.43 3.09 -3.15
N PHE A 65 -9.29 2.20 -4.10
CA PHE A 65 -8.43 2.38 -5.26
C PHE A 65 -9.23 2.20 -6.55
N ALA A 66 -8.88 2.96 -7.58
CA ALA A 66 -9.46 2.78 -8.91
C ALA A 66 -8.43 2.99 -10.01
N GLU A 67 -8.65 2.31 -11.13
CA GLU A 67 -8.06 2.69 -12.40
C GLU A 67 -8.68 3.97 -12.89
N VAL A 68 -7.86 4.86 -13.43
CA VAL A 68 -8.31 6.15 -13.95
C VAL A 68 -7.66 6.46 -15.29
N THR A 69 -8.27 7.37 -16.00
CA THR A 69 -7.71 7.97 -17.24
C THR A 69 -7.67 9.47 -17.06
N GLY A 70 -6.46 10.06 -17.06
CA GLY A 70 -6.25 11.50 -17.08
C GLY A 70 -6.08 12.03 -18.49
N SER A 71 -6.63 13.21 -18.77
CA SER A 71 -6.49 13.87 -20.09
C SER A 71 -6.58 15.39 -19.98
N GLY A 72 -6.55 16.07 -21.12
CA GLY A 72 -6.49 17.52 -21.19
C GLY A 72 -5.08 18.05 -20.92
N MET A 73 -4.97 19.12 -20.11
CA MET A 73 -3.66 19.56 -19.62
C MET A 73 -3.19 18.58 -18.55
N VAL A 74 -1.99 18.03 -18.72
CA VAL A 74 -1.37 17.12 -17.74
C VAL A 74 -0.04 17.67 -17.29
N VAL A 75 0.20 17.68 -15.98
CA VAL A 75 1.42 18.17 -15.32
C VAL A 75 2.03 17.04 -14.50
N ASP A 76 3.33 16.84 -14.68
CA ASP A 76 4.09 15.79 -14.01
C ASP A 76 4.62 16.24 -12.64
N HIS A 77 4.75 15.28 -11.72
CA HIS A 77 5.48 15.45 -10.47
C HIS A 77 6.94 15.01 -10.65
N ASN A 78 7.88 15.76 -10.03
CA ASN A 78 9.31 15.51 -10.22
C ASN A 78 9.90 14.43 -9.28
N LYS A 79 9.08 13.85 -8.39
CA LYS A 79 9.56 12.91 -7.36
C LYS A 79 9.04 11.48 -7.52
N ASP A 80 7.88 11.32 -8.10
CA ASP A 80 7.18 10.05 -8.28
C ASP A 80 6.36 10.07 -9.58
N SER A 81 5.60 9.02 -9.85
CA SER A 81 4.75 8.94 -11.04
C SER A 81 3.45 9.74 -10.95
N LYS A 82 3.27 10.58 -9.92
CA LYS A 82 2.07 11.39 -9.75
C LYS A 82 1.93 12.44 -10.83
N LYS A 83 0.71 12.58 -11.31
CA LYS A 83 0.30 13.59 -12.30
C LYS A 83 -0.90 14.37 -11.80
N SER A 84 -1.07 15.58 -12.33
CA SER A 84 -2.29 16.36 -12.23
C SER A 84 -2.86 16.60 -13.61
N SER A 85 -4.16 16.39 -13.81
CA SER A 85 -4.82 16.63 -15.10
C SER A 85 -6.06 17.51 -14.95
N THR A 86 -6.44 18.21 -16.03
CA THR A 86 -7.69 18.98 -16.06
C THR A 86 -8.91 18.09 -16.27
N LYS A 87 -8.74 16.88 -16.80
CA LYS A 87 -9.83 15.91 -16.97
C LYS A 87 -9.43 14.57 -16.37
N ILE A 88 -10.38 13.91 -15.71
CA ILE A 88 -10.20 12.56 -15.20
C ILE A 88 -11.48 11.74 -15.37
N LYS A 89 -11.31 10.50 -15.79
CA LYS A 89 -12.35 9.47 -15.76
C LYS A 89 -12.01 8.43 -14.74
N ILE A 90 -12.96 8.08 -13.88
CA ILE A 90 -12.85 6.96 -12.94
C ILE A 90 -13.33 5.70 -13.67
N ASN A 91 -12.41 4.79 -14.03
CA ASN A 91 -12.73 3.63 -14.85
C ASN A 91 -13.38 2.52 -14.02
N ALA A 92 -12.58 1.85 -13.16
CA ALA A 92 -13.04 0.74 -12.36
C ALA A 92 -12.45 0.78 -10.95
N LYS A 93 -13.25 0.48 -9.94
CA LYS A 93 -12.75 0.22 -8.58
C LYS A 93 -11.96 -1.07 -8.55
N LEU A 94 -10.88 -1.07 -7.80
CA LEU A 94 -10.03 -2.23 -7.59
C LEU A 94 -10.17 -2.74 -6.16
N SER A 95 -10.31 -4.06 -6.02
CA SER A 95 -10.02 -4.72 -4.74
C SER A 95 -8.52 -4.64 -4.44
N LEU A 96 -8.10 -4.91 -3.21
CA LEU A 96 -6.67 -4.95 -2.89
C LEU A 96 -5.92 -5.95 -3.80
N ALA A 97 -6.48 -7.14 -4.02
CA ALA A 97 -5.91 -8.12 -4.95
C ALA A 97 -5.79 -7.58 -6.39
N GLY A 98 -6.82 -6.89 -6.88
CA GLY A 98 -6.79 -6.22 -8.19
C GLY A 98 -5.75 -5.12 -8.26
N PHE A 99 -5.62 -4.32 -7.19
CA PHE A 99 -4.61 -3.26 -7.10
C PHE A 99 -3.18 -3.82 -7.08
N ILE A 100 -2.94 -4.89 -6.28
CA ILE A 100 -1.64 -5.59 -6.26
C ILE A 100 -1.33 -6.19 -7.63
N LYS A 101 -2.32 -6.83 -8.27
CA LYS A 101 -2.12 -7.36 -9.63
C LYS A 101 -1.74 -6.24 -10.62
N ALA A 102 -2.43 -5.12 -10.60
CA ALA A 102 -2.09 -3.96 -11.44
C ALA A 102 -0.67 -3.44 -11.15
N SER A 103 -0.26 -3.45 -9.87
CA SER A 103 1.10 -3.10 -9.47
C SER A 103 2.14 -4.04 -10.06
N VAL A 104 1.90 -5.36 -9.98
CA VAL A 104 2.78 -6.36 -10.61
C VAL A 104 2.88 -6.12 -12.12
N ASP A 105 1.76 -5.97 -12.81
CA ASP A 105 1.72 -5.80 -14.26
C ASP A 105 2.49 -4.51 -14.69
N PHE A 106 2.30 -3.40 -13.94
CA PHE A 106 3.03 -2.16 -14.17
C PHE A 106 4.55 -2.35 -13.96
N LEU A 107 4.96 -2.92 -12.83
CA LEU A 107 6.36 -3.12 -12.49
C LEU A 107 7.04 -4.09 -13.46
N LEU A 108 6.39 -5.16 -13.90
CA LEU A 108 6.88 -6.05 -14.95
C LEU A 108 7.13 -5.32 -16.26
N SER A 109 6.28 -4.33 -16.61
CA SER A 109 6.47 -3.51 -17.80
C SER A 109 7.70 -2.60 -17.71
N LYS A 110 8.09 -2.20 -16.49
CA LYS A 110 9.19 -1.27 -16.20
C LYS A 110 10.49 -1.95 -15.74
N SER A 111 10.45 -3.20 -15.29
CA SER A 111 11.57 -3.92 -14.64
C SER A 111 12.84 -4.06 -15.49
N LYS A 112 12.81 -3.70 -16.77
CA LYS A 112 14.00 -3.66 -17.64
C LYS A 112 14.81 -2.39 -17.49
N GLU A 113 14.28 -1.35 -16.81
CA GLU A 113 14.86 0.00 -16.78
C GLU A 113 15.30 0.45 -15.37
N ASP A 114 14.73 -0.09 -14.27
CA ASP A 114 15.01 0.36 -12.90
C ASP A 114 15.38 -0.80 -11.96
N LYS A 115 16.53 -0.68 -11.27
CA LYS A 115 17.07 -1.70 -10.35
C LYS A 115 16.35 -1.78 -9.01
N ASN A 116 15.59 -0.75 -8.60
CA ASN A 116 14.85 -0.71 -7.34
C ASN A 116 13.43 -1.25 -7.48
N VAL A 117 13.01 -1.57 -8.70
CA VAL A 117 11.69 -2.07 -9.04
C VAL A 117 11.80 -3.53 -9.47
N ASN A 118 11.19 -4.44 -8.70
CA ASN A 118 11.20 -5.86 -9.01
C ASN A 118 9.79 -6.45 -8.92
N ALA A 119 9.41 -7.19 -9.97
CA ALA A 119 8.13 -7.88 -10.00
C ALA A 119 8.25 -9.28 -10.59
N ALA A 120 7.37 -10.20 -10.16
CA ALA A 120 7.31 -11.55 -10.67
C ALA A 120 5.87 -12.09 -10.70
N SER A 121 5.53 -12.86 -11.75
CA SER A 121 4.22 -13.50 -11.89
C SER A 121 4.27 -15.04 -11.74
N GLY A 122 5.46 -15.63 -11.65
CA GLY A 122 5.63 -17.07 -11.47
C GLY A 122 5.49 -17.50 -10.01
N ASN A 123 4.99 -18.74 -9.79
CA ASN A 123 4.98 -19.31 -8.44
C ASN A 123 6.42 -19.52 -7.92
N TYR A 124 6.58 -19.50 -6.59
CA TYR A 124 7.88 -19.62 -5.91
C TYR A 124 8.88 -18.52 -6.27
N SER A 125 8.41 -17.37 -6.71
CA SER A 125 9.27 -16.22 -7.03
C SER A 125 9.98 -15.69 -5.79
N LYS A 126 11.25 -15.28 -5.95
CA LYS A 126 12.05 -14.70 -4.88
C LYS A 126 12.54 -13.33 -5.31
N LEU A 127 12.15 -12.30 -4.57
CA LEU A 127 12.52 -10.92 -4.82
C LEU A 127 13.17 -10.33 -3.57
N ALA A 128 14.30 -9.64 -3.75
CA ALA A 128 14.98 -8.97 -2.66
C ALA A 128 15.51 -7.60 -3.10
N ALA A 129 15.42 -6.62 -2.20
CA ALA A 129 15.97 -5.28 -2.41
C ALA A 129 16.60 -4.74 -1.13
N SER A 130 17.66 -3.93 -1.26
CA SER A 130 18.36 -3.31 -0.14
C SER A 130 18.35 -1.78 -0.16
N GLY A 131 17.87 -1.16 -1.25
CA GLY A 131 17.73 0.28 -1.36
C GLY A 131 16.47 0.80 -0.70
N ASP A 132 16.51 2.06 -0.23
CA ASP A 132 15.32 2.75 0.26
C ASP A 132 14.30 2.95 -0.86
N TYR A 133 13.03 3.09 -0.49
CA TYR A 133 11.91 3.21 -1.43
C TYR A 133 11.80 2.04 -2.43
N SER A 134 12.28 0.86 -2.07
CA SER A 134 12.20 -0.31 -2.94
C SER A 134 10.77 -0.79 -3.10
N GLN A 135 10.41 -1.16 -4.34
CA GLN A 135 9.08 -1.67 -4.68
C GLN A 135 9.18 -3.11 -5.16
N LEU A 136 8.55 -4.03 -4.44
CA LEU A 136 8.55 -5.46 -4.75
C LEU A 136 7.11 -5.95 -4.90
N ALA A 137 6.81 -6.64 -6.00
CA ALA A 137 5.48 -7.18 -6.20
C ALA A 137 5.50 -8.59 -6.80
N ALA A 138 4.65 -9.49 -6.29
CA ALA A 138 4.51 -10.84 -6.81
C ALA A 138 3.03 -11.26 -6.91
N SER A 139 2.65 -11.97 -7.99
CA SER A 139 1.30 -12.51 -8.16
C SER A 139 1.23 -14.04 -8.10
N GLY A 140 2.37 -14.73 -8.16
CA GLY A 140 2.42 -16.20 -8.06
C GLY A 140 2.40 -16.69 -6.62
N ASP A 141 1.90 -17.93 -6.43
CA ASP A 141 1.83 -18.56 -5.11
C ASP A 141 3.22 -18.87 -4.53
N SER A 142 3.29 -18.93 -3.21
CA SER A 142 4.52 -19.22 -2.46
C SER A 142 5.68 -18.28 -2.77
N SER A 143 5.37 -17.04 -3.13
CA SER A 143 6.38 -16.05 -3.44
C SER A 143 7.02 -15.51 -2.16
N GLN A 144 8.31 -15.13 -2.24
CA GLN A 144 9.10 -14.59 -1.14
C GLN A 144 9.63 -13.21 -1.51
N LEU A 145 9.25 -12.20 -0.73
CA LEU A 145 9.66 -10.80 -0.92
C LEU A 145 10.39 -10.31 0.33
N ALA A 146 11.57 -9.72 0.14
CA ALA A 146 12.35 -9.17 1.25
C ALA A 146 12.91 -7.79 0.91
N ALA A 147 12.78 -6.82 1.82
CA ALA A 147 13.36 -5.49 1.69
C ALA A 147 14.07 -5.08 2.99
N SER A 148 15.23 -4.42 2.87
CA SER A 148 15.99 -3.92 4.03
C SER A 148 16.09 -2.39 4.08
N GLY A 149 15.79 -1.69 3.00
CA GLY A 149 15.76 -0.23 2.95
C GLY A 149 14.46 0.36 3.52
N ASP A 150 14.54 1.63 3.94
CA ASP A 150 13.40 2.36 4.50
C ASP A 150 12.35 2.67 3.42
N SER A 151 11.10 2.87 3.87
CA SER A 151 9.96 3.21 3.01
C SER A 151 9.70 2.20 1.89
N SER A 152 10.08 0.94 2.10
CA SER A 152 9.88 -0.12 1.11
C SER A 152 8.42 -0.56 1.03
N GLN A 153 7.98 -0.92 -0.18
CA GLN A 153 6.62 -1.35 -0.45
C GLN A 153 6.63 -2.77 -1.01
N LEU A 154 5.99 -3.71 -0.31
CA LEU A 154 5.94 -5.11 -0.69
C LEU A 154 4.48 -5.56 -0.88
N ALA A 155 4.17 -6.15 -2.02
CA ALA A 155 2.82 -6.58 -2.36
C ALA A 155 2.80 -8.00 -2.93
N ALA A 156 1.94 -8.88 -2.39
CA ALA A 156 1.75 -10.22 -2.91
C ALA A 156 0.26 -10.58 -3.03
N SER A 157 -0.14 -11.17 -4.17
CA SER A 157 -1.52 -11.63 -4.37
C SER A 157 -1.67 -13.15 -4.39
N GLY A 158 -0.58 -13.91 -4.54
CA GLY A 158 -0.59 -15.37 -4.48
C GLY A 158 -0.68 -15.91 -3.06
N ASP A 159 -1.24 -17.13 -2.92
CA ASP A 159 -1.35 -17.83 -1.65
C ASP A 159 0.03 -18.23 -1.09
N TYR A 160 0.10 -18.43 0.24
CA TYR A 160 1.33 -18.85 0.94
C TYR A 160 2.52 -17.93 0.73
N SER A 161 2.28 -16.66 0.41
CA SER A 161 3.33 -15.68 0.17
C SER A 161 4.01 -15.24 1.49
N GLN A 162 5.30 -14.94 1.42
CA GLN A 162 6.10 -14.48 2.55
C GLN A 162 6.69 -13.10 2.27
N LEU A 163 6.38 -12.12 3.10
CA LEU A 163 6.83 -10.74 2.97
C LEU A 163 7.59 -10.34 4.23
N ALA A 164 8.80 -9.81 4.07
CA ALA A 164 9.61 -9.34 5.17
C ALA A 164 10.23 -7.97 4.88
N ALA A 165 10.12 -7.02 5.82
CA ALA A 165 10.78 -5.73 5.75
C ALA A 165 11.49 -5.41 7.07
N SER A 166 12.72 -4.88 7.00
CA SER A 166 13.50 -4.46 8.17
C SER A 166 13.70 -2.95 8.27
N GLY A 167 13.49 -2.20 7.18
CA GLY A 167 13.55 -0.75 7.17
C GLY A 167 12.30 -0.10 7.76
N ASP A 168 12.45 1.16 8.21
CA ASP A 168 11.37 1.96 8.78
C ASP A 168 10.33 2.35 7.73
N SER A 169 9.11 2.66 8.17
CA SER A 169 8.01 3.14 7.32
C SER A 169 7.64 2.20 6.16
N SER A 170 7.92 0.90 6.31
CA SER A 170 7.64 -0.09 5.27
C SER A 170 6.15 -0.45 5.22
N LYS A 171 5.65 -0.75 4.01
CA LYS A 171 4.26 -1.15 3.78
C LYS A 171 4.21 -2.53 3.15
N LEU A 172 3.56 -3.47 3.82
CA LEU A 172 3.43 -4.86 3.39
C LEU A 172 1.95 -5.20 3.21
N ALA A 173 1.59 -5.71 2.04
CA ALA A 173 0.23 -6.17 1.79
C ALA A 173 0.19 -7.53 1.11
N ALA A 174 -0.61 -8.45 1.66
CA ALA A 174 -0.87 -9.76 1.06
C ALA A 174 -2.38 -10.02 0.94
N SER A 175 -2.84 -10.44 -0.25
CA SER A 175 -4.23 -10.77 -0.49
C SER A 175 -4.49 -12.27 -0.68
N GLY A 176 -3.46 -13.08 -0.91
CA GLY A 176 -3.52 -14.53 -0.88
C GLY A 176 -3.64 -15.08 0.53
N TYR A 177 -4.25 -16.27 0.69
CA TYR A 177 -4.38 -16.90 1.97
C TYR A 177 -3.16 -17.61 2.53
N SER A 178 -3.14 -17.84 3.85
CA SER A 178 -2.00 -18.45 4.55
C SER A 178 -0.67 -17.71 4.31
N SER A 179 -0.73 -16.40 4.08
CA SER A 179 0.43 -15.55 3.87
C SER A 179 1.09 -15.17 5.20
N GLN A 180 2.39 -14.89 5.17
CA GLN A 180 3.18 -14.54 6.34
C GLN A 180 3.84 -13.18 6.11
N LEU A 181 3.59 -12.22 7.00
CA LEU A 181 4.12 -10.86 6.92
C LEU A 181 4.91 -10.53 8.17
N ALA A 182 6.10 -9.95 8.00
CA ALA A 182 6.92 -9.50 9.11
C ALA A 182 7.54 -8.14 8.85
N ALA A 183 7.40 -7.20 9.80
CA ALA A 183 8.10 -5.93 9.80
C ALA A 183 8.77 -5.67 11.14
N SER A 184 10.06 -5.32 11.13
CA SER A 184 10.83 -4.98 12.33
C SER A 184 11.21 -3.51 12.45
N GLY A 185 11.16 -2.75 11.37
CA GLY A 185 11.35 -1.30 11.37
C GLY A 185 10.18 -0.54 11.99
N ASP A 186 10.42 0.70 12.40
CA ASP A 186 9.43 1.57 13.03
C ASP A 186 8.40 2.10 12.01
N SER A 187 7.23 2.51 12.48
CA SER A 187 6.17 3.12 11.67
C SER A 187 5.71 2.28 10.47
N SER A 188 5.87 0.97 10.53
CA SER A 188 5.51 0.06 9.43
C SER A 188 4.04 -0.37 9.49
N GLN A 189 3.48 -0.69 8.33
CA GLN A 189 2.08 -1.07 8.17
C GLN A 189 1.96 -2.43 7.47
N LEU A 190 1.19 -3.35 8.07
CA LEU A 190 0.93 -4.67 7.51
C LEU A 190 -0.56 -4.87 7.25
N GLU A 191 -0.92 -5.30 6.02
CA GLU A 191 -2.30 -5.65 5.67
C GLU A 191 -2.40 -7.08 5.14
N MET A 192 -3.30 -7.86 5.73
CA MET A 192 -3.62 -9.22 5.35
C MET A 192 -5.09 -9.33 4.94
N SER A 193 -5.38 -9.37 3.64
CA SER A 193 -6.75 -9.56 3.12
C SER A 193 -7.08 -11.02 2.82
N GLY A 194 -6.09 -11.92 2.83
CA GLY A 194 -6.28 -13.36 2.73
C GLY A 194 -6.47 -14.00 4.10
N ALA A 195 -7.41 -14.95 4.20
CA ALA A 195 -7.69 -15.66 5.45
C ALA A 195 -6.49 -16.52 5.91
N ASP A 196 -6.50 -16.92 7.18
CA ASP A 196 -5.50 -17.79 7.82
C ASP A 196 -4.05 -17.27 7.71
N SER A 197 -3.87 -15.99 7.49
CA SER A 197 -2.58 -15.33 7.39
C SER A 197 -2.04 -14.93 8.77
N VAL A 198 -0.72 -14.80 8.89
CA VAL A 198 -0.04 -14.41 10.12
C VAL A 198 0.82 -13.18 9.87
N GLY A 199 0.61 -12.13 10.68
CA GLY A 199 1.39 -10.89 10.62
C GLY A 199 2.07 -10.58 11.95
N ALA A 200 3.36 -10.17 11.88
CA ALA A 200 4.12 -9.67 13.01
C ALA A 200 4.73 -8.30 12.68
N SER A 201 4.34 -7.27 13.43
CA SER A 201 4.83 -5.91 13.26
C SER A 201 5.34 -5.42 14.62
N ILE A 202 6.67 -5.45 14.82
CA ILE A 202 7.28 -5.35 16.15
C ILE A 202 8.09 -4.07 16.40
N GLY A 203 8.21 -3.15 15.44
CA GLY A 203 8.84 -1.84 15.63
C GLY A 203 7.94 -0.85 16.37
N ILE A 204 8.48 0.33 16.66
CA ILE A 204 7.78 1.42 17.36
C ILE A 204 6.71 2.01 16.43
N GLY A 205 5.49 2.21 16.95
CA GLY A 205 4.42 2.86 16.21
C GLY A 205 3.85 2.06 15.04
N ASN A 206 4.10 0.76 15.01
CA ASN A 206 3.62 -0.11 13.94
C ASN A 206 2.12 -0.39 14.06
N THR A 207 1.50 -0.62 12.90
CA THR A 207 0.10 -0.99 12.79
C THR A 207 -0.09 -2.24 11.95
N ILE A 208 -1.16 -2.99 12.24
CA ILE A 208 -1.50 -4.19 11.52
C ILE A 208 -3.02 -4.32 11.35
N LYS A 209 -3.43 -4.82 10.19
CA LYS A 209 -4.82 -5.09 9.85
C LYS A 209 -4.93 -6.47 9.19
N GLY A 210 -6.08 -7.12 9.36
CA GLY A 210 -6.36 -8.39 8.68
C GLY A 210 -7.85 -8.72 8.68
N VAL A 211 -8.19 -9.80 7.98
CA VAL A 211 -9.54 -10.37 7.98
C VAL A 211 -9.72 -11.37 9.13
N THR A 212 -10.96 -11.76 9.39
CA THR A 212 -11.28 -12.79 10.40
C THR A 212 -10.51 -14.08 10.11
N GLY A 213 -9.93 -14.68 11.16
CA GLY A 213 -9.09 -15.87 11.09
C GLY A 213 -7.59 -15.59 11.07
N CYS A 214 -7.16 -14.39 10.66
CA CYS A 214 -5.75 -14.00 10.71
C CYS A 214 -5.23 -13.89 12.16
N TRP A 215 -3.94 -14.16 12.33
CA TRP A 215 -3.21 -13.88 13.58
C TRP A 215 -2.34 -12.65 13.44
N ILE A 216 -2.39 -11.79 14.46
CA ILE A 216 -1.60 -10.54 14.51
C ILE A 216 -0.72 -10.52 15.75
N THR A 217 0.50 -9.99 15.60
CA THR A 217 1.46 -9.76 16.69
C THR A 217 1.97 -8.33 16.60
N LEU A 218 1.87 -7.60 17.72
CA LEU A 218 2.38 -6.24 17.87
C LEU A 218 3.24 -6.11 19.12
N ALA A 219 4.16 -5.15 19.11
CA ALA A 219 4.97 -4.75 20.24
C ALA A 219 4.62 -3.33 20.70
N GLU A 220 4.56 -3.13 22.01
CA GLU A 220 4.47 -1.81 22.64
C GLU A 220 5.85 -1.40 23.14
N TRP A 221 6.22 -0.16 22.86
CA TRP A 221 7.49 0.43 23.25
C TRP A 221 7.26 1.68 24.07
N LYS A 222 8.09 1.89 25.09
CA LYS A 222 8.09 3.11 25.91
C LYS A 222 9.50 3.67 26.04
N TYR A 223 9.62 5.00 26.02
CA TYR A 223 10.89 5.64 26.26
C TYR A 223 11.29 5.49 27.74
N ASP A 224 12.47 4.93 27.97
CA ASP A 224 13.07 4.78 29.30
C ASP A 224 14.02 5.95 29.57
N GLU A 225 13.62 6.84 30.47
CA GLU A 225 14.40 8.03 30.84
C GLU A 225 15.77 7.72 31.45
N GLN A 226 15.91 6.58 32.11
CA GLN A 226 17.17 6.18 32.70
C GLN A 226 18.14 5.60 31.66
N LYS A 227 17.61 4.78 30.75
CA LYS A 227 18.38 4.16 29.65
C LYS A 227 18.54 5.05 28.43
N LYS A 228 17.81 6.18 28.36
CA LYS A 228 17.78 7.11 27.22
C LYS A 228 17.49 6.45 25.88
N ARG A 229 16.59 5.47 25.88
CA ARG A 229 16.16 4.74 24.68
C ARG A 229 14.76 4.15 24.83
N TYR A 230 14.13 3.82 23.72
CA TYR A 230 12.92 3.02 23.74
C TYR A 230 13.25 1.58 24.15
N ILE A 231 12.37 1.00 24.95
CA ILE A 231 12.42 -0.41 25.37
C ILE A 231 11.07 -1.07 25.10
N PRO A 232 11.04 -2.34 24.68
CA PRO A 232 9.79 -3.08 24.58
C PRO A 232 9.23 -3.35 25.97
N VAL A 233 7.94 -3.06 26.16
CA VAL A 233 7.25 -3.28 27.44
C VAL A 233 6.19 -4.35 27.35
N CYS A 234 5.67 -4.62 26.15
CA CYS A 234 4.70 -5.66 25.91
C CYS A 234 4.83 -6.18 24.47
N VAL A 235 4.66 -7.48 24.29
CA VAL A 235 4.44 -8.11 22.97
C VAL A 235 3.20 -8.98 23.11
N LYS A 236 2.23 -8.81 22.25
CA LYS A 236 0.96 -9.52 22.32
C LYS A 236 0.56 -10.04 20.96
N SER A 237 0.06 -11.28 20.95
CA SER A 237 -0.54 -11.89 19.76
C SER A 237 -2.01 -12.16 20.01
N ALA A 238 -2.83 -12.00 18.99
CA ALA A 238 -4.25 -12.35 19.03
C ALA A 238 -4.74 -12.80 17.67
N GLN A 239 -5.80 -13.61 17.65
CA GLN A 239 -6.54 -13.90 16.43
C GLN A 239 -7.60 -12.82 16.21
N ILE A 240 -7.77 -12.40 14.96
CA ILE A 240 -8.88 -11.55 14.56
C ILE A 240 -10.14 -12.43 14.54
N ASP A 241 -10.96 -12.29 15.60
CA ASP A 241 -12.14 -13.10 15.83
C ASP A 241 -13.44 -12.47 15.31
N GLY A 242 -13.34 -11.24 14.78
CA GLY A 242 -14.47 -10.44 14.29
C GLY A 242 -15.35 -9.84 15.40
N LYS A 243 -14.98 -10.05 16.68
CA LYS A 243 -15.75 -9.60 17.87
C LYS A 243 -14.91 -8.67 18.73
N THR A 244 -13.90 -9.23 19.40
CA THR A 244 -12.96 -8.48 20.25
C THR A 244 -11.93 -7.75 19.39
N ILE A 245 -11.33 -8.46 18.45
CA ILE A 245 -10.47 -7.91 17.40
C ILE A 245 -11.25 -7.95 16.10
N LYS A 246 -11.71 -6.78 15.65
CA LYS A 246 -12.54 -6.67 14.45
C LYS A 246 -11.72 -6.87 13.18
N ALA A 247 -12.33 -7.48 12.18
CA ALA A 247 -11.76 -7.54 10.84
C ALA A 247 -11.67 -6.14 10.20
N ASP A 248 -10.78 -5.99 9.23
CA ASP A 248 -10.57 -4.78 8.44
C ASP A 248 -10.38 -3.50 9.26
N THR A 249 -9.81 -3.67 10.47
CA THR A 249 -9.54 -2.59 11.42
C THR A 249 -8.06 -2.55 11.72
N TRP A 250 -7.46 -1.38 11.65
CA TRP A 250 -6.06 -1.17 12.02
C TRP A 250 -5.89 -1.20 13.54
N TYR A 251 -4.87 -1.89 14.00
CA TYR A 251 -4.53 -2.00 15.41
C TYR A 251 -3.09 -1.61 15.67
N CYS A 252 -2.87 -0.89 16.77
CA CYS A 252 -1.59 -0.78 17.45
C CYS A 252 -1.69 -1.45 18.83
N LEU A 253 -0.55 -1.64 19.50
CA LEU A 253 -0.52 -2.11 20.90
C LEU A 253 -0.27 -0.91 21.82
N ASN A 254 -1.17 -0.69 22.79
CA ASN A 254 -1.07 0.39 23.76
C ASN A 254 -1.59 -0.09 25.13
N ASN A 255 -0.80 0.11 26.20
CA ASN A 255 -1.07 -0.37 27.55
C ASN A 255 -1.38 -1.87 27.61
N GLY A 256 -0.69 -2.68 26.77
CA GLY A 256 -0.85 -4.12 26.67
C GLY A 256 -2.14 -4.57 25.97
N GLU A 257 -2.90 -3.65 25.37
CA GLU A 257 -4.15 -3.97 24.67
C GLU A 257 -4.08 -3.55 23.19
N PHE A 258 -4.77 -4.31 22.33
CA PHE A 258 -4.98 -3.94 20.94
C PHE A 258 -5.96 -2.77 20.87
N VAL A 259 -5.49 -1.63 20.38
CA VAL A 259 -6.28 -0.41 20.23
C VAL A 259 -6.50 -0.13 18.76
N ALA A 260 -7.76 0.04 18.35
CA ALA A 260 -8.08 0.45 16.99
C ALA A 260 -7.55 1.87 16.74
N VAL A 261 -6.90 2.06 15.58
CA VAL A 261 -6.44 3.37 15.10
C VAL A 261 -7.28 3.78 13.90
N GLU A 262 -7.65 5.07 13.85
CA GLU A 262 -8.49 5.64 12.78
C GLU A 262 -7.67 6.04 11.55
#